data_f9402e52152ea7ea609f5d2c30120db6
#
_entry.id   f9402e52152ea7ea609f5d2c30120db6
#
_cell.length_a   1.000
_cell.length_b   1.000
_cell.length_c   1.000
_cell.angle_alpha   90.00
_cell.angle_beta   90.00
_cell.angle_gamma   90.00
#
_symmetry.space_group_name_H-M   'P 1'
#
loop_
_entity.id
_entity.type
_entity.pdbx_description
1 polymer ?
#
loop_
_entity_poly.entity_id
_entity_poly.type
_entity_poly.pdbx_seq_one_letter_code
_entity_poly.pdbx_strand_id
1 'polypeptide(L)'
;MRRDVFQAVADPNRRIILSMLSNGQLNVNQVADHFDITRSAVSQHMKILTECGLVVINKKGRERYCEARLDKLSEIWDWLNLYKKFWEGKFDAMEQALRELQSKNKNHGSKK
;
A
#
# COMPACT_ATOMS: atom_id res chain seq x y z
N MET A 1 1.44 -19.01 -14.41
CA MET A 1 1.44 -17.56 -14.20
C MET A 1 2.35 -17.23 -13.01
N ARG A 2 3.24 -16.29 -13.21
CA ARG A 2 4.19 -15.91 -12.17
C ARG A 2 3.53 -15.03 -11.12
N ARG A 3 3.69 -15.38 -9.84
CA ARG A 3 3.22 -14.58 -8.72
C ARG A 3 4.35 -13.70 -8.21
N ASP A 4 4.24 -12.41 -8.39
CA ASP A 4 5.24 -11.47 -7.89
C ASP A 4 4.58 -10.24 -7.28
N VAL A 5 5.41 -9.35 -6.68
CA VAL A 5 4.90 -8.19 -5.96
C VAL A 5 4.16 -7.21 -6.88
N PHE A 6 4.55 -7.11 -8.14
CA PHE A 6 3.88 -6.22 -9.09
C PHE A 6 2.45 -6.68 -9.34
N GLN A 7 2.26 -7.98 -9.50
CA GLN A 7 0.93 -8.55 -9.68
C GLN A 7 0.08 -8.32 -8.43
N ALA A 8 0.67 -8.52 -7.27
CA ALA A 8 -0.04 -8.34 -6.00
C ALA A 8 -0.58 -6.93 -5.85
N VAL A 9 0.23 -5.91 -6.14
CA VAL A 9 -0.16 -4.50 -5.94
C VAL A 9 -0.95 -3.94 -7.12
N ALA A 10 -1.17 -4.72 -8.18
CA ALA A 10 -1.95 -4.26 -9.32
C ALA A 10 -3.44 -4.07 -9.00
N ASP A 11 -3.94 -4.75 -7.99
CA ASP A 11 -5.35 -4.68 -7.61
C ASP A 11 -5.56 -3.69 -6.46
N PRO A 12 -6.52 -2.75 -6.59
CA PRO A 12 -6.76 -1.76 -5.52
C PRO A 12 -7.14 -2.37 -4.18
N ASN A 13 -7.94 -3.44 -4.19
CA ASN A 13 -8.37 -4.09 -2.94
C ASN A 13 -7.18 -4.71 -2.21
N ARG A 14 -6.24 -5.29 -2.96
CA ARG A 14 -5.03 -5.86 -2.35
C ARG A 14 -4.15 -4.77 -1.75
N ARG A 15 -4.06 -3.60 -2.38
CA ARG A 15 -3.33 -2.46 -1.79
C ARG A 15 -3.97 -2.00 -0.48
N ILE A 16 -5.30 -1.98 -0.44
CA ILE A 16 -6.02 -1.62 0.79
C ILE A 16 -5.75 -2.64 1.90
N ILE A 17 -5.77 -3.93 1.57
CA ILE A 17 -5.47 -4.98 2.54
C ILE A 17 -4.07 -4.80 3.12
N LEU A 18 -3.07 -4.56 2.28
CA LEU A 18 -1.71 -4.33 2.76
C LEU A 18 -1.63 -3.11 3.67
N SER A 19 -2.33 -2.05 3.33
CA SER A 19 -2.39 -0.84 4.16
C SER A 19 -3.00 -1.14 5.53
N MET A 20 -4.08 -1.92 5.57
CA MET A 20 -4.70 -2.33 6.82
C MET A 20 -3.73 -3.13 7.68
N LEU A 21 -3.04 -4.10 7.06
CA LEU A 21 -2.13 -4.99 7.77
C LEU A 21 -0.82 -4.31 8.18
N SER A 22 -0.48 -3.17 7.58
CA SER A 22 0.71 -2.42 7.97
C SER A 22 0.59 -1.83 9.37
N ASN A 23 -0.63 -1.73 9.88
CA ASN A 23 -0.91 -1.22 11.23
C ASN A 23 -0.95 -2.32 12.29
N GLY A 24 -0.83 -3.58 11.89
CA GLY A 24 -0.83 -4.72 12.79
C GLY A 24 -1.54 -5.92 12.21
N GLN A 25 -1.47 -7.02 12.93
CA GLN A 25 -2.12 -8.26 12.51
C GLN A 25 -3.64 -8.16 12.59
N LEU A 26 -4.31 -8.74 11.61
CA LEU A 26 -5.77 -8.86 11.59
C LEU A 26 -6.14 -10.27 11.16
N ASN A 27 -7.25 -10.78 11.68
CA ASN A 27 -7.77 -12.05 11.17
C ASN A 27 -8.55 -11.81 9.86
N VAL A 28 -8.82 -12.89 9.12
CA VAL A 28 -9.47 -12.79 7.81
C VAL A 28 -10.86 -12.14 7.92
N ASN A 29 -11.59 -12.42 9.01
CA ASN A 29 -12.92 -11.82 9.20
C ASN A 29 -12.84 -10.30 9.37
N GLN A 30 -11.87 -9.83 10.13
CA GLN A 30 -11.66 -8.39 10.32
C GLN A 30 -11.34 -7.70 9.01
N VAL A 31 -10.54 -8.34 8.16
CA VAL A 31 -10.23 -7.81 6.84
C VAL A 31 -11.49 -7.79 5.98
N ALA A 32 -12.25 -8.89 5.97
CA ALA A 32 -13.46 -9.01 5.17
C ALA A 32 -14.54 -7.99 5.56
N ASP A 33 -14.65 -7.68 6.84
CA ASP A 33 -15.64 -6.72 7.33
C ASP A 33 -15.44 -5.31 6.78
N HIS A 34 -14.23 -5.00 6.32
CA HIS A 34 -13.91 -3.69 5.75
C HIS A 34 -14.44 -3.50 4.33
N PHE A 35 -14.76 -4.59 3.65
CA PHE A 35 -15.10 -4.56 2.22
C PHE A 35 -16.57 -4.92 1.97
N ASP A 36 -17.14 -4.35 0.90
CA ASP A 36 -18.46 -4.72 0.38
C ASP A 36 -18.39 -5.87 -0.63
N ILE A 37 -17.31 -6.62 -0.62
CA ILE A 37 -17.16 -7.79 -1.49
C ILE A 37 -17.34 -9.05 -0.66
N THR A 38 -17.53 -10.17 -1.34
CA THR A 38 -17.76 -11.44 -0.65
C THR A 38 -16.51 -11.86 0.13
N ARG A 39 -16.74 -12.63 1.20
CA ARG A 39 -15.66 -13.22 1.96
C ARG A 39 -14.77 -14.10 1.07
N SER A 40 -15.39 -14.78 0.12
CA SER A 40 -14.68 -15.61 -0.86
C SER A 40 -13.70 -14.77 -1.69
N ALA A 41 -14.14 -13.58 -2.13
CA ALA A 41 -13.27 -12.66 -2.88
C ALA A 41 -12.11 -12.17 -2.01
N VAL A 42 -12.36 -11.83 -0.75
CA VAL A 42 -11.30 -11.43 0.18
C VAL A 42 -10.30 -12.56 0.36
N SER A 43 -10.78 -13.79 0.54
CA SER A 43 -9.90 -14.96 0.68
C SER A 43 -9.03 -15.17 -0.56
N GLN A 44 -9.57 -14.91 -1.74
CA GLN A 44 -8.81 -15.01 -2.98
C GLN A 44 -7.71 -13.95 -3.04
N HIS A 45 -8.00 -12.72 -2.63
CA HIS A 45 -6.99 -11.67 -2.53
C HIS A 45 -5.89 -12.02 -1.54
N MET A 46 -6.28 -12.58 -0.39
CA MET A 46 -5.32 -13.02 0.63
C MET A 46 -4.42 -14.11 0.10
N LYS A 47 -4.99 -15.05 -0.66
CA LYS A 47 -4.22 -16.14 -1.28
C LYS A 47 -3.15 -15.59 -2.22
N ILE A 48 -3.53 -14.63 -3.07
CA ILE A 48 -2.57 -14.02 -4.00
C ILE A 48 -1.47 -13.29 -3.25
N LEU A 49 -1.82 -12.51 -2.22
CA LEU A 49 -0.84 -11.80 -1.40
C LEU A 49 0.13 -12.77 -0.71
N THR A 50 -0.38 -13.90 -0.23
CA THR A 50 0.43 -14.92 0.41
C THR A 50 1.39 -15.58 -0.60
N GLU A 51 0.90 -15.89 -1.79
CA GLU A 51 1.72 -16.48 -2.85
C GLU A 51 2.82 -15.53 -3.32
N CYS A 52 2.57 -14.23 -3.24
CA CYS A 52 3.57 -13.22 -3.62
C CYS A 52 4.56 -12.90 -2.49
N GLY A 53 4.35 -13.46 -1.31
CA GLY A 53 5.25 -13.26 -0.17
C GLY A 53 5.02 -11.97 0.59
N LEU A 54 3.91 -11.27 0.33
CA LEU A 54 3.60 -10.00 1.01
C LEU A 54 2.79 -10.17 2.28
N VAL A 55 2.18 -11.33 2.45
CA VAL A 55 1.39 -11.65 3.63
C VAL A 55 1.76 -13.04 4.12
N VAL A 56 1.87 -13.18 5.43
CA VAL A 56 2.06 -14.45 6.10
C VAL A 56 0.86 -14.69 6.99
N ILE A 57 0.36 -15.91 7.01
CA ILE A 57 -0.77 -16.28 7.85
C ILE A 57 -0.26 -17.09 9.02
N ASN A 58 -0.50 -16.59 10.23
CA ASN A 58 -0.11 -17.24 11.49
C ASN A 58 -1.36 -17.75 12.18
N LYS A 59 -1.34 -19.03 12.53
CA LYS A 59 -2.44 -19.65 13.25
C LYS A 59 -2.20 -19.52 14.75
N LYS A 60 -3.17 -18.92 15.45
CA LYS A 60 -3.14 -18.81 16.91
C LYS A 60 -4.46 -19.34 17.45
N GLY A 61 -4.41 -20.52 18.07
CA GLY A 61 -5.61 -21.18 18.50
C GLY A 61 -6.50 -21.55 17.30
N ARG A 62 -7.73 -21.05 17.29
CA ARG A 62 -8.68 -21.27 16.18
C ARG A 62 -8.66 -20.15 15.16
N GLU A 63 -7.89 -19.10 15.43
CA GLU A 63 -7.86 -17.93 14.58
C GLU A 63 -6.66 -17.95 13.65
N ARG A 64 -6.87 -17.40 12.46
CA ARG A 64 -5.80 -17.19 11.50
C ARG A 64 -5.56 -15.70 11.39
N TYR A 65 -4.37 -15.26 11.79
CA TYR A 65 -3.97 -13.87 11.72
C TYR A 65 -3.10 -13.61 10.50
N CYS A 66 -3.40 -12.54 9.81
CA CYS A 66 -2.65 -12.12 8.63
C CYS A 66 -1.68 -11.03 9.04
N GLU A 67 -0.44 -11.16 8.60
CA GLU A 67 0.62 -10.20 8.90
C GLU A 67 1.29 -9.79 7.60
N ALA A 68 1.50 -8.47 7.41
CA ALA A 68 2.16 -7.97 6.21
C ALA A 68 3.68 -8.15 6.31
N ARG A 69 4.26 -8.52 5.18
CA ARG A 69 5.71 -8.61 4.97
C ARG A 69 6.10 -7.59 3.91
N LEU A 70 6.28 -6.36 4.34
CA LEU A 70 6.45 -5.24 3.41
C LEU A 70 7.85 -5.13 2.81
N ASP A 71 8.81 -5.91 3.33
CA ASP A 71 10.17 -5.93 2.79
C ASP A 71 10.21 -6.34 1.31
N LYS A 72 9.27 -7.17 0.87
CA LYS A 72 9.17 -7.57 -0.53
C LYS A 72 8.84 -6.41 -1.46
N LEU A 73 8.28 -5.34 -0.93
CA LEU A 73 7.98 -4.14 -1.73
C LEU A 73 9.24 -3.43 -2.20
N SER A 74 10.41 -3.80 -1.66
CA SER A 74 11.68 -3.25 -2.13
C SER A 74 11.92 -3.51 -3.63
N GLU A 75 11.36 -4.59 -4.17
CA GLU A 75 11.46 -4.86 -5.61
C GLU A 75 10.81 -3.76 -6.44
N ILE A 76 9.69 -3.21 -5.95
CA ILE A 76 9.01 -2.10 -6.61
C ILE A 76 9.86 -0.83 -6.51
N TRP A 77 10.43 -0.59 -5.33
CA TRP A 77 11.32 0.55 -5.11
C TRP A 77 12.53 0.51 -6.05
N ASP A 78 13.14 -0.67 -6.18
CA ASP A 78 14.29 -0.86 -7.08
C ASP A 78 13.92 -0.56 -8.52
N TRP A 79 12.75 -1.01 -8.95
CA TRP A 79 12.26 -0.73 -10.30
C TRP A 79 12.02 0.76 -10.50
N LEU A 80 11.42 1.44 -9.54
CA LEU A 80 11.19 2.89 -9.60
C LEU A 80 12.50 3.66 -9.67
N ASN A 81 13.54 3.17 -9.00
CA ASN A 81 14.87 3.81 -9.02
C ASN A 81 15.50 3.86 -10.41
N LEU A 82 15.11 2.94 -11.30
CA LEU A 82 15.59 2.99 -12.69
C LEU A 82 15.18 4.29 -13.38
N TYR A 83 14.14 4.93 -12.89
CA TYR A 83 13.59 6.16 -13.45
C TYR A 83 13.80 7.36 -12.52
N LYS A 84 14.77 7.25 -11.65
CA LYS A 84 15.02 8.24 -10.60
C LYS A 84 15.17 9.67 -11.13
N LYS A 85 15.94 9.84 -12.19
CA LYS A 85 16.17 11.17 -12.77
C LYS A 85 14.87 11.82 -13.24
N PHE A 86 14.00 11.00 -13.84
CA PHE A 86 12.69 11.48 -14.29
C PHE A 86 11.85 11.95 -13.10
N TRP A 87 11.81 11.15 -12.03
CA TRP A 87 10.99 11.47 -10.85
C TRP A 87 11.54 12.67 -10.08
N GLU A 88 12.86 12.81 -9.99
CA GLU A 88 13.50 13.95 -9.31
C GLU A 88 13.02 15.27 -9.91
N GLY A 89 13.02 15.38 -11.23
CA GLY A 89 12.53 16.58 -11.88
C GLY A 89 11.07 16.87 -11.57
N LYS A 90 10.24 15.83 -11.54
CA LYS A 90 8.81 15.98 -11.24
C LYS A 90 8.56 16.40 -9.80
N PHE A 91 9.28 15.81 -8.87
CA PHE A 91 9.14 16.15 -7.46
C PHE A 91 9.63 17.56 -7.16
N ASP A 92 10.72 17.98 -7.78
CA ASP A 92 11.23 19.34 -7.62
C ASP A 92 10.21 20.37 -8.09
N ALA A 93 9.60 20.15 -9.26
CA ALA A 93 8.57 21.03 -9.78
C ALA A 93 7.35 21.09 -8.86
N MET A 94 6.93 19.94 -8.33
CA MET A 94 5.81 19.85 -7.40
C MET A 94 6.12 20.58 -6.10
N GLU A 95 7.31 20.37 -5.56
CA GLU A 95 7.74 21.01 -4.33
C GLU A 95 7.74 22.53 -4.48
N GLN A 96 8.24 23.03 -5.60
CA GLN A 96 8.26 24.46 -5.89
C GLN A 96 6.85 25.03 -5.97
N ALA A 97 5.95 24.33 -6.65
CA ALA A 97 4.55 24.73 -6.76
C ALA A 97 3.89 24.81 -5.38
N LEU A 98 4.16 23.83 -4.51
CA LEU A 98 3.62 23.82 -3.15
C LEU A 98 4.17 25.00 -2.32
N ARG A 99 5.44 25.30 -2.47
CA ARG A 99 6.04 26.45 -1.77
C ARG A 99 5.40 27.75 -2.19
N GLU A 100 5.13 27.92 -3.48
CA GLU A 100 4.47 29.11 -3.99
C GLU A 100 3.07 29.26 -3.43
N LEU A 101 2.31 28.14 -3.36
CA LEU A 101 0.98 28.15 -2.78
C LEU A 101 1.01 28.50 -1.30
N GLN A 102 1.95 27.93 -0.55
CA GLN A 102 2.09 28.21 0.88
C GLN A 102 2.47 29.66 1.11
N SER A 103 3.34 30.21 0.27
CA SER A 103 3.74 31.61 0.35
C SER A 103 2.54 32.54 0.14
N LYS A 104 1.69 32.27 -0.85
CA LYS A 104 0.48 33.04 -1.11
C LYS A 104 -0.50 32.96 0.05
N ASN A 105 -0.71 31.79 0.62
CA ASN A 105 -1.60 31.61 1.77
C ASN A 105 -1.07 32.33 2.99
N LYS A 106 0.23 32.31 3.21
CA LYS A 106 0.87 32.97 4.32
C LYS A 106 0.72 34.50 4.22
N ASN A 107 0.89 35.06 3.02
CA ASN A 107 0.69 36.46 2.77
C ASN A 107 -0.75 36.87 3.00
N HIS A 108 -1.71 36.04 2.61
CA HIS A 108 -3.13 36.29 2.89
C HIS A 108 -3.40 36.31 4.40
N GLY A 109 -2.81 35.38 5.13
CA GLY A 109 -2.99 35.30 6.58
C GLY A 109 -2.42 36.50 7.33
N SER A 110 -1.31 37.05 6.85
CA SER A 110 -0.63 38.16 7.51
C SER A 110 -1.30 39.50 7.29
N LYS A 111 -2.27 39.60 6.41
CA LYS A 111 -3.00 40.84 6.13
C LYS A 111 -4.20 41.08 7.02
N LYS A 112 -4.44 40.24 7.96
CA LYS A 112 -5.53 40.42 8.92
C LYS A 112 -5.25 41.52 9.91
#